data_b4cbcd1606ab23bbd88fb3e07dab8274
#
_entry.id   b4cbcd1606ab23bbd88fb3e07dab8274
#
_cell.length_a   1.000
_cell.length_b   1.000
_cell.length_c   1.000
_cell.angle_alpha   90.00
_cell.angle_beta   90.00
_cell.angle_gamma   90.00
#
_symmetry.space_group_name_H-M   'P 1'
#
loop_
_entity.id
_entity.type
_entity.pdbx_description
1 polymer ?
#
loop_
_entity_poly.entity_id
_entity_poly.type
_entity_poly.pdbx_seq_one_letter_code
_entity_poly.pdbx_strand_id
1 'polypeptide(L)'
;MITSSTERLAMTSIASSASEVKVQHRSLLIERGYEEFTGRLEQILGRFVASKLKGLTPDGAIEALKSMEGEQGFMIINIFDHGADLLMVGERRKAKQYLIGNPLVAIQITRYDIRAALYAPLRVLVFESEPGRTVVEFDQASTLFGQFGRNEVTAGAVESDGKLDRVIAKAAMT
;
A
#
# COMPACT_ATOMS: atom_id res chain seq x y z
N MET A 1 15.45 -60.04 -12.58
CA MET A 1 15.34 -59.38 -11.26
C MET A 1 15.45 -57.88 -11.52
N ILE A 2 14.34 -57.20 -11.54
CA ILE A 2 14.27 -55.75 -11.75
C ILE A 2 13.93 -55.15 -10.39
N THR A 3 14.94 -54.52 -9.75
CA THR A 3 14.77 -53.80 -8.49
C THR A 3 14.15 -52.46 -8.80
N SER A 4 12.86 -52.31 -8.48
CA SER A 4 12.14 -51.06 -8.50
C SER A 4 12.62 -50.19 -7.32
N SER A 5 13.42 -49.17 -7.65
CA SER A 5 13.71 -48.06 -6.72
C SER A 5 12.51 -47.14 -6.63
N THR A 6 11.70 -47.36 -5.62
CA THR A 6 10.64 -46.41 -5.26
C THR A 6 11.29 -45.23 -4.54
N GLU A 7 11.58 -44.16 -5.28
CA GLU A 7 11.92 -42.86 -4.69
C GLU A 7 10.72 -42.39 -3.86
N ARG A 8 10.79 -42.48 -2.55
CA ARG A 8 9.91 -41.79 -1.62
C ARG A 8 10.21 -40.30 -1.73
N LEU A 9 9.43 -39.56 -2.49
CA LEU A 9 9.34 -38.13 -2.33
C LEU A 9 9.02 -37.83 -0.86
N ALA A 10 9.97 -37.25 -0.13
CA ALA A 10 9.73 -36.75 1.22
C ALA A 10 8.64 -35.68 1.12
N MET A 11 7.43 -35.99 1.52
CA MET A 11 6.36 -35.01 1.68
C MET A 11 6.79 -34.05 2.76
N THR A 12 7.17 -32.83 2.35
CA THR A 12 7.41 -31.73 3.28
C THR A 12 6.09 -31.46 4.01
N SER A 13 6.02 -31.70 5.30
CA SER A 13 4.84 -31.39 6.10
C SER A 13 4.70 -29.88 6.22
N ILE A 14 3.63 -29.33 5.66
CA ILE A 14 3.28 -27.90 5.81
C ILE A 14 2.39 -27.80 7.05
N ALA A 15 2.91 -27.16 8.12
CA ALA A 15 2.08 -26.77 9.24
C ALA A 15 1.38 -25.45 8.90
N SER A 16 0.03 -25.40 9.05
CA SER A 16 -0.74 -24.20 8.80
C SER A 16 -1.50 -23.76 10.05
N SER A 17 -1.63 -22.46 10.24
CA SER A 17 -2.51 -21.85 11.22
C SER A 17 -3.30 -20.74 10.56
N ALA A 18 -4.52 -20.50 11.03
CA ALA A 18 -5.36 -19.40 10.57
C ALA A 18 -5.83 -18.59 11.78
N SER A 19 -5.97 -17.28 11.59
CA SER A 19 -6.54 -16.38 12.59
C SER A 19 -7.47 -15.38 11.90
N GLU A 20 -8.51 -14.94 12.62
CA GLU A 20 -9.39 -13.88 12.16
C GLU A 20 -8.81 -12.52 12.56
N VAL A 21 -8.90 -11.55 11.66
CA VAL A 21 -8.46 -10.17 11.88
C VAL A 21 -9.65 -9.25 11.62
N LYS A 22 -9.99 -8.40 12.61
CA LYS A 22 -11.00 -7.38 12.43
C LYS A 22 -10.37 -6.15 11.79
N VAL A 23 -10.80 -5.84 10.57
CA VAL A 23 -10.31 -4.70 9.79
C VAL A 23 -11.36 -3.60 9.76
N GLN A 24 -10.94 -2.34 9.95
CA GLN A 24 -11.78 -1.18 9.71
C GLN A 24 -11.58 -0.69 8.28
N HIS A 25 -12.55 -0.97 7.43
CA HIS A 25 -12.61 -0.44 6.08
C HIS A 25 -13.12 0.98 6.11
N ARG A 26 -12.47 1.88 5.36
CA ARG A 26 -12.83 3.30 5.23
C ARG A 26 -13.26 3.57 3.79
N SER A 27 -14.39 4.27 3.64
CA SER A 27 -14.88 4.77 2.35
C SER A 27 -15.18 6.25 2.50
N LEU A 28 -14.54 7.08 1.66
CA LEU A 28 -14.64 8.55 1.70
C LEU A 28 -15.21 9.03 0.38
N LEU A 29 -16.34 9.75 0.42
CA LEU A 29 -16.91 10.42 -0.74
C LEU A 29 -16.29 11.82 -0.87
N ILE A 30 -15.73 12.10 -2.02
CA ILE A 30 -15.07 13.36 -2.36
C ILE A 30 -15.92 14.05 -3.44
N GLU A 31 -16.46 15.22 -3.13
CA GLU A 31 -17.23 16.08 -4.06
C GLU A 31 -16.28 16.78 -5.06
N ARG A 32 -15.57 15.96 -5.83
CA ARG A 32 -14.59 16.37 -6.84
C ARG A 32 -14.48 15.31 -7.91
N GLY A 33 -14.29 15.74 -9.17
CA GLY A 33 -14.12 14.84 -10.30
C GLY A 33 -12.87 13.97 -10.18
N TYR A 34 -12.96 12.76 -10.68
CA TYR A 34 -11.92 11.72 -10.58
C TYR A 34 -10.56 12.19 -11.11
N GLU A 35 -10.52 12.79 -12.31
CA GLU A 35 -9.25 13.22 -12.94
C GLU A 35 -8.60 14.34 -12.13
N GLU A 36 -9.40 15.25 -11.60
CA GLU A 36 -8.89 16.35 -10.80
C GLU A 36 -8.34 15.84 -9.47
N PHE A 37 -9.07 14.97 -8.77
CA PHE A 37 -8.62 14.41 -7.51
C PHE A 37 -7.36 13.56 -7.69
N THR A 38 -7.35 12.63 -8.65
CA THR A 38 -6.19 11.76 -8.90
C THR A 38 -4.97 12.54 -9.37
N GLY A 39 -5.16 13.54 -10.24
CA GLY A 39 -4.08 14.43 -10.67
C GLY A 39 -3.44 15.19 -9.51
N ARG A 40 -4.25 15.71 -8.56
CA ARG A 40 -3.73 16.36 -7.35
C ARG A 40 -3.05 15.40 -6.40
N LEU A 41 -3.65 14.23 -6.17
CA LEU A 41 -3.06 13.18 -5.33
C LEU A 41 -1.67 12.79 -5.86
N GLU A 42 -1.57 12.58 -7.16
CA GLU A 42 -0.33 12.21 -7.83
C GLU A 42 0.71 13.34 -7.84
N GLN A 43 0.28 14.61 -7.81
CA GLN A 43 1.14 15.78 -7.76
C GLN A 43 1.76 16.01 -6.37
N ILE A 44 0.98 15.80 -5.31
CA ILE A 44 1.46 16.07 -3.94
C ILE A 44 2.27 14.92 -3.36
N LEU A 45 2.04 13.69 -3.80
CA LEU A 45 2.80 12.52 -3.35
C LEU A 45 4.15 12.44 -4.07
N GLY A 46 5.17 11.96 -3.36
CA GLY A 46 6.44 11.61 -3.97
C GLY A 46 6.33 10.39 -4.88
N ARG A 47 7.41 10.09 -5.60
CA ARG A 47 7.50 8.89 -6.45
C ARG A 47 8.68 8.04 -6.03
N PHE A 48 8.43 6.80 -5.68
CA PHE A 48 9.48 5.83 -5.42
C PHE A 48 10.12 5.36 -6.73
N VAL A 49 11.44 5.47 -6.82
CA VAL A 49 12.22 5.05 -8.00
C VAL A 49 13.33 4.12 -7.53
N ALA A 50 13.10 2.82 -7.63
CA ALA A 50 14.03 1.79 -7.13
C ALA A 50 15.44 1.89 -7.74
N SER A 51 15.56 2.31 -8.99
CA SER A 51 16.86 2.47 -9.67
C SER A 51 17.76 3.52 -9.01
N LYS A 52 17.19 4.52 -8.32
CA LYS A 52 17.95 5.55 -7.59
C LYS A 52 18.66 5.00 -6.34
N LEU A 53 18.31 3.79 -5.88
CA LEU A 53 18.93 3.14 -4.71
C LEU A 53 20.08 2.21 -5.11
N LYS A 54 20.22 1.91 -6.39
CA LYS A 54 21.19 0.91 -6.86
C LYS A 54 22.63 1.38 -6.64
N GLY A 55 23.40 0.54 -5.93
CA GLY A 55 24.84 0.78 -5.69
C GLY A 55 25.14 1.82 -4.60
N LEU A 56 24.13 2.33 -3.90
CA LEU A 56 24.34 3.26 -2.80
C LEU A 56 24.75 2.54 -1.51
N THR A 57 25.50 3.26 -0.67
CA THR A 57 25.69 2.88 0.74
C THR A 57 24.36 3.00 1.51
N PRO A 58 24.21 2.41 2.70
CA PRO A 58 23.00 2.55 3.53
C PRO A 58 22.63 4.03 3.76
N ASP A 59 23.59 4.88 4.10
CA ASP A 59 23.34 6.32 4.33
C ASP A 59 22.91 7.02 3.04
N GLY A 60 23.58 6.72 1.92
CA GLY A 60 23.20 7.25 0.61
C GLY A 60 21.79 6.81 0.19
N ALA A 61 21.40 5.57 0.52
CA ALA A 61 20.03 5.08 0.27
C ALA A 61 19.00 5.83 1.11
N ILE A 62 19.29 6.14 2.38
CA ILE A 62 18.43 6.94 3.25
C ILE A 62 18.21 8.33 2.66
N GLU A 63 19.28 9.02 2.24
CA GLU A 63 19.18 10.37 1.64
C GLU A 63 18.43 10.33 0.30
N ALA A 64 18.66 9.32 -0.52
CA ALA A 64 17.93 9.13 -1.77
C ALA A 64 16.43 8.92 -1.50
N LEU A 65 16.04 8.12 -0.49
CA LEU A 65 14.64 7.91 -0.10
C LEU A 65 13.99 9.22 0.37
N LYS A 66 14.65 9.97 1.24
CA LYS A 66 14.16 11.28 1.69
C LYS A 66 13.93 12.24 0.52
N SER A 67 14.79 12.23 -0.48
CA SER A 67 14.65 13.09 -1.68
C SER A 67 13.45 12.72 -2.57
N MET A 68 12.88 11.55 -2.39
CA MET A 68 11.68 11.06 -3.12
C MET A 68 10.37 11.29 -2.37
N GLU A 69 10.44 11.74 -1.11
CA GLU A 69 9.26 11.99 -0.28
C GLU A 69 8.42 13.14 -0.83
N GLY A 70 7.10 12.94 -0.77
CA GLY A 70 6.11 14.00 -1.01
C GLY A 70 5.37 14.37 0.27
N GLU A 71 4.12 14.75 0.13
CA GLU A 71 3.27 15.17 1.25
C GLU A 71 3.22 14.11 2.36
N GLN A 72 3.42 14.53 3.61
CA GLN A 72 3.47 13.67 4.80
C GLN A 72 4.57 12.59 4.74
N GLY A 73 5.58 12.74 3.88
CA GLY A 73 6.63 11.75 3.67
C GLY A 73 6.19 10.55 2.81
N PHE A 74 4.98 10.56 2.24
CA PHE A 74 4.52 9.45 1.43
C PHE A 74 5.01 9.53 -0.03
N MET A 75 5.20 8.33 -0.59
CA MET A 75 5.53 8.10 -2.00
C MET A 75 4.53 7.14 -2.61
N ILE A 76 4.23 7.33 -3.88
CA ILE A 76 3.58 6.31 -4.69
C ILE A 76 4.64 5.28 -5.08
N ILE A 77 4.43 4.04 -4.65
CA ILE A 77 5.28 2.90 -4.98
C ILE A 77 4.87 2.31 -6.33
N ASN A 78 3.54 2.19 -6.55
CA ASN A 78 2.98 1.74 -7.82
C ASN A 78 1.54 2.24 -7.98
N ILE A 79 1.05 2.23 -9.23
CA ILE A 79 -0.34 2.50 -9.58
C ILE A 79 -0.81 1.36 -10.51
N PHE A 80 -1.95 0.78 -10.19
CA PHE A 80 -2.67 -0.15 -11.06
C PHE A 80 -3.91 0.55 -11.60
N ASP A 81 -4.04 0.62 -12.92
CA ASP A 81 -5.18 1.24 -13.58
C ASP A 81 -6.24 0.17 -13.92
N HIS A 82 -7.08 -0.14 -12.92
CA HIS A 82 -8.18 -1.09 -13.09
C HIS A 82 -9.22 -0.63 -14.11
N GLY A 83 -9.36 0.69 -14.32
CA GLY A 83 -10.22 1.25 -15.35
C GLY A 83 -9.74 0.85 -16.75
N ALA A 84 -8.43 0.92 -17.00
CA ALA A 84 -7.84 0.46 -18.25
C ALA A 84 -8.00 -1.06 -18.44
N ASP A 85 -7.83 -1.84 -17.37
CA ASP A 85 -7.99 -3.31 -17.42
C ASP A 85 -9.43 -3.72 -17.76
N LEU A 86 -10.42 -3.01 -17.22
CA LEU A 86 -11.84 -3.28 -17.46
C LEU A 86 -12.27 -3.03 -18.93
N LEU A 87 -11.51 -2.21 -19.66
CA LEU A 87 -11.77 -2.02 -21.10
C LEU A 87 -11.61 -3.33 -21.90
N MET A 88 -10.79 -4.27 -21.44
CA MET A 88 -10.61 -5.58 -22.07
C MET A 88 -11.88 -6.43 -22.08
N VAL A 89 -12.82 -6.15 -21.20
CA VAL A 89 -14.15 -6.80 -21.13
C VAL A 89 -15.30 -5.86 -21.52
N GLY A 90 -14.97 -4.70 -22.12
CA GLY A 90 -15.95 -3.73 -22.61
C GLY A 90 -16.54 -2.80 -21.55
N GLU A 91 -16.08 -2.86 -20.30
CA GLU A 91 -16.52 -1.99 -19.22
C GLU A 91 -15.73 -0.68 -19.22
N ARG A 92 -16.47 0.45 -19.11
CA ARG A 92 -15.88 1.79 -19.02
C ARG A 92 -16.05 2.32 -17.60
N ARG A 93 -14.99 2.21 -16.81
CA ARG A 93 -14.93 2.75 -15.45
C ARG A 93 -13.63 3.51 -15.26
N LYS A 94 -13.63 4.44 -14.31
CA LYS A 94 -12.41 5.11 -13.86
C LYS A 94 -12.07 4.59 -12.49
N ALA A 95 -10.97 3.85 -12.37
CA ALA A 95 -10.52 3.28 -11.11
C ALA A 95 -9.01 3.06 -11.13
N LYS A 96 -8.31 3.56 -10.11
CA LYS A 96 -6.90 3.30 -9.87
C LYS A 96 -6.68 2.78 -8.46
N GLN A 97 -5.84 1.78 -8.31
CA GLN A 97 -5.30 1.39 -7.01
C GLN A 97 -3.90 1.95 -6.86
N TYR A 98 -3.69 2.70 -5.80
CA TYR A 98 -2.40 3.25 -5.42
C TYR A 98 -1.77 2.39 -4.33
N LEU A 99 -0.51 2.02 -4.50
CA LEU A 99 0.34 1.53 -3.42
C LEU A 99 1.12 2.72 -2.88
N ILE A 100 0.78 3.15 -1.67
CA ILE A 100 1.33 4.35 -1.02
C ILE A 100 2.13 3.96 0.21
N GLY A 101 3.34 4.49 0.36
CA GLY A 101 4.14 4.19 1.53
C GLY A 101 5.46 4.97 1.56
N ASN A 102 6.26 4.65 2.57
CA ASN A 102 7.63 5.13 2.70
C ASN A 102 8.50 3.99 3.24
N PRO A 103 9.53 3.54 2.50
CA PRO A 103 10.41 2.48 2.98
C PRO A 103 11.07 2.79 4.32
N LEU A 104 11.40 4.06 4.62
CA LEU A 104 11.99 4.46 5.89
C LEU A 104 11.01 4.26 7.05
N VAL A 105 9.71 4.57 6.83
CA VAL A 105 8.64 4.30 7.83
C VAL A 105 8.41 2.80 7.96
N ALA A 106 8.37 2.07 6.85
CA ALA A 106 8.20 0.62 6.85
C ALA A 106 9.30 -0.07 7.68
N ILE A 107 10.56 0.33 7.52
CA ILE A 107 11.69 -0.21 8.30
C ILE A 107 11.48 0.02 9.81
N GLN A 108 10.99 1.19 10.23
CA GLN A 108 10.75 1.48 11.65
C GLN A 108 9.65 0.61 12.25
N ILE A 109 8.74 0.10 11.45
CA ILE A 109 7.66 -0.81 11.86
C ILE A 109 8.14 -2.27 11.80
N THR A 110 8.67 -2.68 10.65
CA THR A 110 9.04 -4.09 10.39
C THR A 110 10.21 -4.58 11.21
N ARG A 111 11.08 -3.68 11.73
CA ARG A 111 12.16 -4.05 12.65
C ARG A 111 11.64 -4.64 13.97
N TYR A 112 10.41 -4.32 14.39
CA TYR A 112 9.79 -4.87 15.59
C TYR A 112 9.00 -6.14 15.31
N ASP A 113 8.38 -6.24 14.13
CA ASP A 113 7.73 -7.47 13.66
C ASP A 113 7.74 -7.51 12.12
N ILE A 114 8.51 -8.43 11.56
CA ILE A 114 8.66 -8.56 10.10
C ILE A 114 7.34 -8.90 9.40
N ARG A 115 6.38 -9.53 10.09
CA ARG A 115 5.07 -9.88 9.53
C ARG A 115 4.26 -8.64 9.15
N ALA A 116 4.56 -7.49 9.74
CA ALA A 116 3.95 -6.21 9.38
C ALA A 116 4.21 -5.85 7.90
N ALA A 117 5.31 -6.35 7.29
CA ALA A 117 5.59 -6.14 5.87
C ALA A 117 4.49 -6.67 4.94
N LEU A 118 3.65 -7.63 5.39
CA LEU A 118 2.52 -8.14 4.61
C LEU A 118 1.50 -7.04 4.25
N TYR A 119 1.41 -5.99 5.08
CA TYR A 119 0.43 -4.90 4.95
C TYR A 119 1.04 -3.57 4.49
N ALA A 120 2.32 -3.57 4.13
CA ALA A 120 3.02 -2.40 3.56
C ALA A 120 3.48 -2.71 2.12
N PRO A 121 3.30 -1.78 1.16
CA PRO A 121 2.70 -0.44 1.27
C PRO A 121 1.18 -0.46 1.48
N LEU A 122 0.61 0.69 1.90
CA LEU A 122 -0.84 0.87 2.03
C LEU A 122 -1.51 0.79 0.65
N ARG A 123 -2.67 0.17 0.59
CA ARG A 123 -3.50 0.06 -0.62
C ARG A 123 -4.63 1.06 -0.53
N VAL A 124 -4.73 1.94 -1.52
CA VAL A 124 -5.77 2.97 -1.62
C VAL A 124 -6.43 2.84 -2.98
N LEU A 125 -7.71 2.50 -3.01
CA LEU A 125 -8.52 2.45 -4.23
C LEU A 125 -9.20 3.81 -4.41
N VAL A 126 -9.09 4.37 -5.60
CA VAL A 126 -9.77 5.62 -6.01
C VAL A 126 -10.59 5.34 -7.25
N PHE A 127 -11.88 5.64 -7.22
CA PHE A 127 -12.76 5.42 -8.37
C PHE A 127 -13.84 6.49 -8.50
N GLU A 128 -14.35 6.68 -9.72
CA GLU A 128 -15.50 7.55 -9.99
C GLU A 128 -16.78 6.77 -9.65
N SER A 129 -17.56 7.27 -8.69
CA SER A 129 -18.88 6.70 -8.36
C SER A 129 -19.97 7.21 -9.30
N GLU A 130 -19.91 8.49 -9.62
CA GLU A 130 -20.76 9.20 -10.57
C GLU A 130 -20.02 10.45 -11.07
N PRO A 131 -20.42 11.05 -12.20
CA PRO A 131 -19.75 12.23 -12.74
C PRO A 131 -19.58 13.34 -11.70
N GLY A 132 -18.35 13.78 -11.49
CA GLY A 132 -18.01 14.82 -10.51
C GLY A 132 -17.81 14.34 -9.09
N ARG A 133 -17.94 13.03 -8.81
CA ARG A 133 -17.77 12.43 -7.49
C ARG A 133 -16.76 11.29 -7.49
N THR A 134 -15.83 11.36 -6.60
CA THR A 134 -14.78 10.36 -6.41
C THR A 134 -14.95 9.66 -5.07
N VAL A 135 -14.78 8.35 -5.06
CA VAL A 135 -14.71 7.57 -3.82
C VAL A 135 -13.28 7.12 -3.61
N VAL A 136 -12.81 7.24 -2.36
CA VAL A 136 -11.51 6.75 -1.90
C VAL A 136 -11.74 5.68 -0.86
N GLU A 137 -11.25 4.46 -1.11
CA GLU A 137 -11.40 3.33 -0.19
C GLU A 137 -10.04 2.77 0.22
N PHE A 138 -9.94 2.43 1.48
CA PHE A 138 -8.75 1.79 2.06
C PHE A 138 -9.06 1.11 3.39
N ASP A 139 -8.25 0.14 3.74
CA ASP A 139 -8.27 -0.47 5.05
C ASP A 139 -7.36 0.30 6.01
N GLN A 140 -7.89 0.63 7.19
CA GLN A 140 -7.16 1.40 8.20
C GLN A 140 -5.96 0.60 8.71
N ALA A 141 -4.75 1.13 8.51
CA ALA A 141 -3.50 0.43 8.75
C ALA A 141 -3.38 -0.05 10.21
N SER A 142 -3.77 0.77 11.19
CA SER A 142 -3.69 0.43 12.61
C SER A 142 -4.48 -0.84 12.97
N THR A 143 -5.57 -1.14 12.25
CA THR A 143 -6.37 -2.36 12.48
C THR A 143 -5.70 -3.59 11.90
N LEU A 144 -4.97 -3.45 10.79
CA LEU A 144 -4.19 -4.53 10.18
C LEU A 144 -2.92 -4.83 10.97
N PHE A 145 -2.18 -3.81 11.33
CA PHE A 145 -0.91 -3.95 12.04
C PHE A 145 -1.11 -4.28 13.53
N GLY A 146 -2.22 -3.84 14.13
CA GLY A 146 -2.55 -4.09 15.53
C GLY A 146 -2.68 -5.57 15.89
N GLN A 147 -2.95 -6.44 14.92
CA GLN A 147 -3.04 -7.89 15.11
C GLN A 147 -1.75 -8.52 15.66
N PHE A 148 -0.60 -7.88 15.47
CA PHE A 148 0.68 -8.42 15.93
C PHE A 148 0.96 -8.17 17.41
N GLY A 149 0.13 -7.37 18.09
CA GLY A 149 0.23 -7.13 19.54
C GLY A 149 1.52 -6.43 19.97
N ARG A 150 2.15 -5.67 19.06
CA ARG A 150 3.35 -4.86 19.33
C ARG A 150 2.98 -3.39 19.36
N ASN A 151 3.22 -2.73 20.48
CA ASN A 151 2.88 -1.32 20.66
C ASN A 151 3.57 -0.42 19.63
N GLU A 152 4.85 -0.68 19.33
CA GLU A 152 5.64 0.08 18.37
C GLU A 152 5.08 -0.05 16.95
N VAL A 153 4.65 -1.26 16.57
CA VAL A 153 4.03 -1.55 15.27
C VAL A 153 2.68 -0.82 15.16
N THR A 154 1.85 -0.92 16.21
CA THR A 154 0.55 -0.26 16.25
C THR A 154 0.68 1.26 16.22
N ALA A 155 1.62 1.83 16.99
CA ALA A 155 1.84 3.27 17.02
C ALA A 155 2.26 3.84 15.65
N GLY A 156 3.19 3.16 14.96
CA GLY A 156 3.60 3.55 13.61
C GLY A 156 2.46 3.46 12.59
N ALA A 157 1.56 2.47 12.74
CA ALA A 157 0.40 2.33 11.89
C ALA A 157 -0.66 3.44 12.15
N VAL A 158 -0.91 3.80 13.43
CA VAL A 158 -1.80 4.92 13.79
C VAL A 158 -1.27 6.24 13.23
N GLU A 159 0.03 6.47 13.29
CA GLU A 159 0.65 7.64 12.67
C GLU A 159 0.43 7.65 11.16
N SER A 160 0.58 6.49 10.50
CA SER A 160 0.37 6.34 9.06
C SER A 160 -1.09 6.60 8.67
N ASP A 161 -2.07 6.15 9.46
CA ASP A 161 -3.50 6.46 9.26
C ASP A 161 -3.74 7.97 9.25
N GLY A 162 -3.24 8.67 10.26
CA GLY A 162 -3.40 10.13 10.33
C GLY A 162 -2.69 10.89 9.20
N LYS A 163 -1.56 10.39 8.73
CA LYS A 163 -0.85 10.93 7.56
C LYS A 163 -1.67 10.73 6.28
N LEU A 164 -2.24 9.55 6.08
CA LEU A 164 -3.06 9.24 4.90
C LEU A 164 -4.32 10.12 4.86
N ASP A 165 -5.00 10.27 5.99
CA ASP A 165 -6.17 11.17 6.10
C ASP A 165 -5.81 12.61 5.68
N ARG A 166 -4.65 13.14 6.12
CA ARG A 166 -4.20 14.49 5.73
C ARG A 166 -3.86 14.60 4.25
N VAL A 167 -3.24 13.58 3.66
CA VAL A 167 -2.96 13.53 2.21
C VAL A 167 -4.23 13.54 1.40
N ILE A 168 -5.22 12.71 1.75
CA ILE A 168 -6.51 12.64 1.05
C ILE A 168 -7.25 13.99 1.18
N ALA A 169 -7.30 14.54 2.39
CA ALA A 169 -7.92 15.85 2.62
C ALA A 169 -7.26 16.95 1.78
N LYS A 170 -5.93 16.98 1.70
CA LYS A 170 -5.20 17.96 0.90
C LYS A 170 -5.46 17.79 -0.60
N ALA A 171 -5.54 16.56 -1.10
CA ALA A 171 -5.88 16.28 -2.50
C ALA A 171 -7.33 16.68 -2.83
N ALA A 172 -8.24 16.64 -1.85
CA ALA A 172 -9.63 17.03 -1.98
C ALA A 172 -9.86 18.55 -1.91
N MET A 173 -8.94 19.34 -1.37
CA MET A 173 -9.07 20.81 -1.29
C MET A 173 -9.05 21.46 -2.68
N THR A 174 -9.64 22.66 -2.77
CA THR A 174 -9.71 23.51 -3.98
C THR A 174 -8.36 24.14 -4.29
#